data_7ad03f05fb6f1b902276d579f3adf33f
#
_entry.id   7ad03f05fb6f1b902276d579f3adf33f
#
_cell.length_a   1.000
_cell.length_b   1.000
_cell.length_c   1.000
_cell.angle_alpha   90.00
_cell.angle_beta   90.00
_cell.angle_gamma   90.00
#
_symmetry.space_group_name_H-M   'P 1'
#
loop_
_entity.id
_entity.type
_entity.pdbx_description
1 polymer ?
#
loop_
_entity_poly.entity_id
_entity_poly.type
_entity_poly.pdbx_seq_one_letter_code
_entity_poly.pdbx_strand_id
1 'polypeptide(L)'
;MREPTYDASAVLSCNMLSLSAEEEQRHESIVTRESWRQVMEPAMAFLAEFYATVLAMPGAPVQQLLTMANLMHELLQVARSRRCLISELESVLMRHLLETWPLVAKSLDTEVDTLKTLTIGPRIGPVPRSTGGGGLLERWTGGLMTTDLMRGGQAADALQKILSAYTQFFSQVVSLTTTEQHQGMLLGGLGRIHTELTRLVREYATNVYATHQDGPSPRDMCVSMHAVLSATPYDTHVHEAAKWAELADSFSSETQN
;
A
#
# COMPACT_ATOMS: atom_id res chain seq x y z
N MET A 1 47.62 56.18 -29.89
CA MET A 1 46.28 55.75 -29.62
C MET A 1 46.35 54.76 -28.49
N ARG A 2 45.89 55.11 -27.31
CA ARG A 2 45.77 54.18 -26.15
C ARG A 2 44.32 53.74 -26.09
N GLU A 3 44.07 52.44 -26.17
CA GLU A 3 42.79 51.89 -25.94
C GLU A 3 42.41 52.06 -24.47
N PRO A 4 41.14 52.41 -24.14
CA PRO A 4 40.68 52.46 -22.77
C PRO A 4 40.45 51.01 -22.31
N THR A 5 41.31 50.55 -21.38
CA THR A 5 41.04 49.31 -20.63
C THR A 5 39.85 49.56 -19.72
N TYR A 6 38.72 49.03 -20.09
CA TYR A 6 37.54 48.96 -19.21
C TYR A 6 37.86 48.02 -18.07
N ASP A 7 37.98 48.56 -16.89
CA ASP A 7 38.15 47.79 -15.66
C ASP A 7 36.77 47.26 -15.21
N ALA A 8 36.46 46.07 -15.69
CA ALA A 8 35.21 45.40 -15.37
C ALA A 8 35.04 45.10 -13.87
N SER A 9 36.14 45.04 -13.10
CA SER A 9 36.11 44.83 -11.66
C SER A 9 35.60 46.05 -10.88
N ALA A 10 35.79 47.27 -11.39
CA ALA A 10 35.30 48.49 -10.75
C ALA A 10 33.77 48.64 -10.84
N VAL A 11 33.18 48.17 -11.94
CA VAL A 11 31.69 48.24 -12.15
C VAL A 11 30.96 47.21 -11.26
N LEU A 12 31.56 46.05 -11.06
CA LEU A 12 31.01 45.03 -10.15
C LEU A 12 31.10 45.42 -8.68
N SER A 13 32.15 46.17 -8.27
CA SER A 13 32.31 46.60 -6.89
C SER A 13 31.36 47.74 -6.48
N CYS A 14 30.88 48.56 -7.40
CA CYS A 14 29.99 49.70 -7.07
C CYS A 14 28.51 49.29 -6.85
N ASN A 15 28.07 48.16 -7.39
CA ASN A 15 26.69 47.72 -7.20
C ASN A 15 26.46 46.78 -5.98
N MET A 16 27.56 46.38 -5.29
CA MET A 16 27.45 45.50 -4.11
C MET A 16 27.38 46.24 -2.78
N LEU A 17 27.46 47.58 -2.75
CA LEU A 17 27.75 48.33 -1.52
C LEU A 17 26.56 48.92 -0.80
N SER A 18 25.31 48.52 -1.08
CA SER A 18 24.17 49.10 -0.36
C SER A 18 22.92 48.23 -0.12
N LEU A 19 23.01 46.95 -0.40
CA LEU A 19 21.92 46.06 0.00
C LEU A 19 22.08 45.73 1.49
N SER A 20 21.03 45.92 2.28
CA SER A 20 21.01 45.44 3.66
C SER A 20 21.18 43.91 3.65
N ALA A 21 21.73 43.32 4.71
CA ALA A 21 21.91 41.88 4.82
C ALA A 21 20.58 41.11 4.57
N GLU A 22 19.45 41.74 4.88
CA GLU A 22 18.14 41.21 4.60
C GLU A 22 17.75 41.25 3.13
N GLU A 23 18.18 42.25 2.38
CA GLU A 23 17.93 42.38 0.94
C GLU A 23 18.87 41.44 0.15
N GLU A 24 20.11 41.27 0.57
CA GLU A 24 21.01 40.24 0.02
C GLU A 24 20.44 38.84 0.21
N GLN A 25 19.97 38.53 1.41
CA GLN A 25 19.38 37.23 1.71
C GLN A 25 18.08 36.99 0.93
N ARG A 26 17.25 38.02 0.71
CA ARG A 26 16.07 37.96 -0.17
C ARG A 26 16.46 37.76 -1.62
N HIS A 27 17.47 38.48 -2.10
CA HIS A 27 17.89 38.37 -3.49
C HIS A 27 18.53 37.01 -3.78
N GLU A 28 19.35 36.49 -2.88
CA GLU A 28 19.95 35.16 -2.96
C GLU A 28 18.87 34.08 -2.92
N SER A 29 17.85 34.24 -2.09
CA SER A 29 16.71 33.30 -2.03
C SER A 29 15.88 33.30 -3.33
N ILE A 30 15.67 34.45 -3.96
CA ILE A 30 14.93 34.59 -5.23
C ILE A 30 15.71 33.97 -6.38
N VAL A 31 17.00 34.26 -6.49
CA VAL A 31 17.88 33.73 -7.56
C VAL A 31 18.02 32.22 -7.41
N THR A 32 18.23 31.72 -6.20
CA THR A 32 18.30 30.29 -5.92
C THR A 32 16.99 29.59 -6.26
N ARG A 33 15.87 30.19 -5.91
CA ARG A 33 14.53 29.67 -6.20
C ARG A 33 14.25 29.60 -7.69
N GLU A 34 14.55 30.65 -8.44
CA GLU A 34 14.32 30.69 -9.88
C GLU A 34 15.23 29.72 -10.64
N SER A 35 16.51 29.66 -10.28
CA SER A 35 17.46 28.70 -10.84
C SER A 35 17.03 27.27 -10.55
N TRP A 36 16.58 27.00 -9.33
CA TRP A 36 16.06 25.70 -8.93
C TRP A 36 14.82 25.33 -9.72
N ARG A 37 13.88 26.28 -9.89
CA ARG A 37 12.67 26.10 -10.68
C ARG A 37 12.98 25.70 -12.11
N GLN A 38 13.89 26.41 -12.78
CA GLN A 38 14.29 26.11 -14.15
C GLN A 38 14.92 24.72 -14.30
N VAL A 39 15.73 24.29 -13.33
CA VAL A 39 16.39 22.98 -13.34
C VAL A 39 15.41 21.87 -13.01
N MET A 40 14.50 22.09 -12.06
CA MET A 40 13.63 21.05 -11.54
C MET A 40 12.27 20.95 -12.24
N GLU A 41 11.85 21.99 -12.98
CA GLU A 41 10.55 21.99 -13.68
C GLU A 41 10.35 20.77 -14.59
N PRO A 42 11.33 20.33 -15.41
CA PRO A 42 11.18 19.11 -16.21
C PRO A 42 11.04 17.85 -15.36
N ALA A 43 11.80 17.75 -14.26
CA ALA A 43 11.70 16.61 -13.35
C ALA A 43 10.35 16.57 -12.62
N MET A 44 9.85 17.73 -12.22
CA MET A 44 8.54 17.87 -11.57
C MET A 44 7.39 17.54 -12.54
N ALA A 45 7.49 17.99 -13.79
CA ALA A 45 6.52 17.64 -14.84
C ALA A 45 6.52 16.13 -15.10
N PHE A 46 7.68 15.52 -15.20
CA PHE A 46 7.80 14.07 -15.34
C PHE A 46 7.20 13.31 -14.15
N LEU A 47 7.49 13.74 -12.92
CA LEU A 47 6.91 13.13 -11.73
C LEU A 47 5.38 13.27 -11.73
N ALA A 48 4.84 14.44 -12.07
CA ALA A 48 3.40 14.66 -12.14
C ALA A 48 2.74 13.76 -13.19
N GLU A 49 3.33 13.62 -14.38
CA GLU A 49 2.84 12.74 -15.44
C GLU A 49 2.93 11.25 -15.03
N PHE A 50 4.04 10.84 -14.42
CA PHE A 50 4.22 9.49 -13.91
C PHE A 50 3.15 9.16 -12.87
N TYR A 51 2.93 10.03 -11.89
CA TYR A 51 1.91 9.84 -10.87
C TYR A 51 0.52 9.80 -11.48
N ALA A 52 0.18 10.74 -12.37
CA ALA A 52 -1.10 10.74 -13.05
C ALA A 52 -1.36 9.43 -13.80
N THR A 53 -0.34 8.89 -14.45
CA THR A 53 -0.43 7.60 -15.15
C THR A 53 -0.68 6.44 -14.20
N VAL A 54 0.06 6.37 -13.08
CA VAL A 54 -0.11 5.29 -12.09
C VAL A 54 -1.46 5.41 -11.38
N LEU A 55 -1.88 6.62 -11.01
CA LEU A 55 -3.16 6.85 -10.36
C LEU A 55 -4.36 6.59 -11.28
N ALA A 56 -4.19 6.77 -12.60
CA ALA A 56 -5.21 6.46 -13.60
C ALA A 56 -5.32 4.95 -13.90
N MET A 57 -4.37 4.12 -13.46
CA MET A 57 -4.46 2.67 -13.67
C MET A 57 -5.61 2.09 -12.85
N PRO A 58 -6.63 1.49 -13.50
CA PRO A 58 -7.70 0.83 -12.76
C PRO A 58 -7.13 -0.38 -12.01
N GLY A 59 -7.39 -0.45 -10.71
CA GLY A 59 -6.95 -1.59 -9.90
C GLY A 59 -5.46 -1.59 -9.55
N ALA A 60 -4.84 -0.41 -9.40
CA ALA A 60 -3.48 -0.33 -8.89
C ALA A 60 -3.37 -1.06 -7.53
N PRO A 61 -2.42 -2.00 -7.39
CA PRO A 61 -2.31 -2.78 -6.15
C PRO A 61 -1.87 -1.93 -4.97
N VAL A 62 -2.40 -2.24 -3.80
CA VAL A 62 -2.11 -1.55 -2.53
C VAL A 62 -0.61 -1.37 -2.30
N GLN A 63 0.20 -2.40 -2.59
CA GLN A 63 1.65 -2.35 -2.38
C GLN A 63 2.32 -1.29 -3.25
N GLN A 64 1.90 -1.14 -4.51
CA GLN A 64 2.45 -0.11 -5.40
C GLN A 64 2.09 1.29 -4.89
N LEU A 65 0.84 1.49 -4.50
CA LEU A 65 0.38 2.76 -3.95
C LEU A 65 1.12 3.13 -2.65
N LEU A 66 1.33 2.15 -1.76
CA LEU A 66 2.11 2.35 -0.53
C LEU A 66 3.58 2.64 -0.82
N THR A 67 4.19 1.92 -1.76
CA THR A 67 5.57 2.18 -2.18
C THR A 67 5.71 3.61 -2.72
N MET A 68 4.76 4.07 -3.52
CA MET A 68 4.73 5.44 -4.01
C MET A 68 4.59 6.46 -2.87
N ALA A 69 3.67 6.22 -1.93
CA ALA A 69 3.47 7.10 -0.77
C ALA A 69 4.76 7.21 0.07
N ASN A 70 5.43 6.09 0.31
CA ASN A 70 6.69 6.07 1.03
C ASN A 70 7.81 6.82 0.29
N LEU A 71 7.93 6.60 -1.00
CA LEU A 71 8.93 7.32 -1.83
C LEU A 71 8.72 8.84 -1.77
N MET A 72 7.47 9.31 -1.84
CA MET A 72 7.15 10.74 -1.70
C MET A 72 7.51 11.25 -0.31
N HIS A 73 7.23 10.45 0.73
CA HIS A 73 7.58 10.82 2.09
C HIS A 73 9.09 10.91 2.30
N GLU A 74 9.84 9.94 1.78
CA GLU A 74 11.32 9.97 1.81
C GLU A 74 11.88 11.17 1.04
N LEU A 75 11.34 11.48 -0.14
CA LEU A 75 11.75 12.65 -0.91
C LEU A 75 11.51 13.95 -0.13
N LEU A 76 10.37 14.07 0.55
CA LEU A 76 10.08 15.21 1.43
C LEU A 76 11.08 15.30 2.58
N GLN A 77 11.41 14.18 3.23
CA GLN A 77 12.39 14.15 4.32
C GLN A 77 13.81 14.53 3.82
N VAL A 78 14.23 13.96 2.70
CA VAL A 78 15.54 14.29 2.09
C VAL A 78 15.59 15.76 1.69
N ALA A 79 14.56 16.30 1.06
CA ALA A 79 14.49 17.70 0.68
C ALA A 79 14.56 18.63 1.90
N ARG A 80 13.85 18.28 2.99
CA ARG A 80 13.91 19.01 4.26
C ARG A 80 15.31 18.96 4.91
N SER A 81 15.90 17.78 4.98
CA SER A 81 17.22 17.57 5.60
C SER A 81 18.34 18.32 4.86
N ARG A 82 18.24 18.40 3.54
CA ARG A 82 19.20 19.10 2.68
C ARG A 82 18.89 20.60 2.52
N ARG A 83 17.86 21.13 3.18
CA ARG A 83 17.40 22.51 3.04
C ARG A 83 17.08 22.90 1.59
N CYS A 84 16.76 21.91 0.75
CA CYS A 84 16.38 22.10 -0.64
C CYS A 84 14.86 22.14 -0.82
N LEU A 85 14.10 22.18 0.29
CA LEU A 85 12.65 22.19 0.25
C LEU A 85 12.16 23.59 -0.12
N ILE A 86 11.68 23.74 -1.32
CA ILE A 86 10.92 24.90 -1.75
C ILE A 86 9.42 24.58 -1.70
N SER A 87 8.63 25.63 -1.47
CA SER A 87 7.19 25.54 -1.31
C SER A 87 6.48 24.81 -2.46
N GLU A 88 6.99 24.96 -3.67
CA GLU A 88 6.47 24.34 -4.88
C GLU A 88 6.66 22.80 -4.85
N LEU A 89 7.87 22.33 -4.52
CA LEU A 89 8.15 20.89 -4.38
C LEU A 89 7.31 20.27 -3.27
N GLU A 90 7.27 20.92 -2.11
CA GLU A 90 6.46 20.46 -0.99
C GLU A 90 4.98 20.36 -1.36
N SER A 91 4.46 21.39 -2.04
CA SER A 91 3.06 21.44 -2.49
C SER A 91 2.73 20.30 -3.45
N VAL A 92 3.61 19.98 -4.41
CA VAL A 92 3.40 18.90 -5.38
C VAL A 92 3.44 17.53 -4.69
N LEU A 93 4.47 17.27 -3.86
CA LEU A 93 4.60 16.00 -3.16
C LEU A 93 3.46 15.77 -2.17
N MET A 94 3.05 16.80 -1.42
CA MET A 94 1.92 16.71 -0.51
C MET A 94 0.60 16.48 -1.24
N ARG A 95 0.37 17.10 -2.40
CA ARG A 95 -0.82 16.85 -3.23
C ARG A 95 -0.88 15.38 -3.62
N HIS A 96 0.20 14.82 -4.16
CA HIS A 96 0.22 13.42 -4.57
C HIS A 96 0.04 12.46 -3.40
N LEU A 97 0.61 12.76 -2.24
CA LEU A 97 0.34 12.00 -1.02
C LEU A 97 -1.15 11.99 -0.67
N LEU A 98 -1.80 13.17 -0.69
CA LEU A 98 -3.22 13.31 -0.40
C LEU A 98 -4.11 12.57 -1.42
N GLU A 99 -3.69 12.52 -2.68
CA GLU A 99 -4.40 11.79 -3.74
C GLU A 99 -4.19 10.27 -3.65
N THR A 100 -3.02 9.83 -3.16
CA THR A 100 -2.67 8.40 -3.07
C THR A 100 -3.44 7.67 -1.97
N TRP A 101 -3.64 8.29 -0.80
CA TRP A 101 -4.27 7.62 0.33
C TRP A 101 -5.72 7.19 0.11
N PRO A 102 -6.61 7.98 -0.52
CA PRO A 102 -7.95 7.52 -0.91
C PRO A 102 -7.90 6.31 -1.86
N LEU A 103 -6.91 6.24 -2.74
CA LEU A 103 -6.74 5.11 -3.66
C LEU A 103 -6.28 3.84 -2.93
N VAL A 104 -5.39 3.97 -1.93
CA VAL A 104 -5.02 2.87 -1.03
C VAL A 104 -6.26 2.33 -0.32
N ALA A 105 -7.08 3.20 0.26
CA ALA A 105 -8.32 2.80 0.93
C ALA A 105 -9.28 2.10 -0.05
N LYS A 106 -9.49 2.67 -1.23
CA LYS A 106 -10.34 2.08 -2.27
C LYS A 106 -9.82 0.72 -2.75
N SER A 107 -8.50 0.57 -2.89
CA SER A 107 -7.90 -0.71 -3.29
C SER A 107 -8.13 -1.78 -2.21
N LEU A 108 -7.98 -1.44 -0.92
CA LEU A 108 -8.31 -2.35 0.18
C LEU A 108 -9.80 -2.72 0.20
N ASP A 109 -10.70 -1.75 -0.04
CA ASP A 109 -12.14 -2.02 -0.14
C ASP A 109 -12.47 -2.97 -1.29
N THR A 110 -11.80 -2.81 -2.44
CA THR A 110 -11.96 -3.71 -3.58
C THR A 110 -11.57 -5.14 -3.23
N GLU A 111 -10.50 -5.33 -2.44
CA GLU A 111 -10.10 -6.67 -1.97
C GLU A 111 -11.13 -7.28 -1.03
N VAL A 112 -11.66 -6.49 -0.09
CA VAL A 112 -12.74 -6.93 0.81
C VAL A 112 -13.97 -7.32 0.01
N ASP A 113 -14.38 -6.51 -0.96
CA ASP A 113 -15.57 -6.81 -1.78
C ASP A 113 -15.36 -8.04 -2.67
N THR A 114 -14.15 -8.27 -3.15
CA THR A 114 -13.81 -9.48 -3.87
C THR A 114 -13.93 -10.71 -2.97
N LEU A 115 -13.39 -10.66 -1.74
CA LEU A 115 -13.53 -11.74 -0.76
C LEU A 115 -15.00 -12.03 -0.39
N LYS A 116 -15.84 -11.00 -0.27
CA LYS A 116 -17.29 -11.16 -0.02
C LYS A 116 -18.01 -11.94 -1.12
N THR A 117 -17.54 -11.84 -2.36
CA THR A 117 -18.14 -12.59 -3.48
C THR A 117 -17.82 -14.08 -3.45
N LEU A 118 -16.74 -14.46 -2.74
CA LEU A 118 -16.35 -15.87 -2.61
C LEU A 118 -17.27 -16.58 -1.61
N THR A 119 -17.63 -17.81 -1.93
CA THR A 119 -18.38 -18.72 -1.05
C THR A 119 -17.82 -20.12 -1.18
N ILE A 120 -17.75 -20.84 -0.07
CA ILE A 120 -17.27 -22.22 -0.03
C ILE A 120 -18.48 -23.14 0.21
N GLY A 121 -18.72 -24.07 -0.71
CA GLY A 121 -19.79 -25.05 -0.58
C GLY A 121 -20.65 -25.19 -1.82
N PRO A 122 -21.70 -26.05 -1.76
CA PRO A 122 -22.63 -26.25 -2.86
C PRO A 122 -23.45 -24.98 -3.07
N ARG A 123 -23.11 -24.18 -4.07
CA ARG A 123 -23.97 -23.07 -4.48
C ARG A 123 -25.15 -23.58 -5.32
N ILE A 124 -26.33 -23.31 -4.83
CA ILE A 124 -27.57 -23.44 -5.59
C ILE A 124 -27.89 -22.03 -6.13
N GLY A 125 -27.53 -21.75 -7.37
CA GLY A 125 -27.85 -20.46 -8.01
C GLY A 125 -26.90 -20.01 -9.11
N PRO A 126 -27.33 -19.07 -9.98
CA PRO A 126 -26.46 -18.53 -11.03
C PRO A 126 -25.30 -17.74 -10.43
N VAL A 127 -24.10 -18.06 -10.90
CA VAL A 127 -22.87 -17.38 -10.53
C VAL A 127 -22.92 -15.93 -11.03
N PRO A 128 -22.77 -14.90 -10.17
CA PRO A 128 -22.57 -13.56 -10.65
C PRO A 128 -21.28 -13.57 -11.47
N ARG A 129 -21.34 -13.20 -12.75
CA ARG A 129 -20.14 -12.96 -13.55
C ARG A 129 -19.41 -11.79 -12.92
N SER A 130 -18.26 -12.04 -12.29
CA SER A 130 -17.38 -10.98 -11.88
C SER A 130 -16.91 -10.26 -13.16
N THR A 131 -17.42 -9.06 -13.37
CA THR A 131 -16.95 -8.17 -14.42
C THR A 131 -15.53 -7.75 -14.03
N GLY A 132 -14.57 -8.37 -14.70
CA GLY A 132 -13.18 -8.02 -14.89
C GLY A 132 -12.62 -6.83 -14.12
N GLY A 133 -12.02 -7.08 -13.02
CA GLY A 133 -11.03 -6.23 -12.40
C GLY A 133 -10.08 -7.19 -11.70
N GLY A 134 -8.84 -7.31 -12.24
CA GLY A 134 -7.81 -8.16 -11.67
C GLY A 134 -7.44 -7.74 -10.26
N GLY A 135 -8.27 -8.10 -9.28
CA GLY A 135 -8.00 -7.90 -7.86
C GLY A 135 -6.79 -8.72 -7.41
N LEU A 136 -6.28 -8.41 -6.23
CA LEU A 136 -5.16 -9.13 -5.61
C LEU A 136 -5.40 -10.63 -5.57
N LEU A 137 -6.65 -11.07 -5.39
CA LEU A 137 -7.03 -12.48 -5.40
C LEU A 137 -6.75 -13.17 -6.73
N GLU A 138 -7.00 -12.53 -7.85
CA GLU A 138 -6.66 -13.06 -9.16
C GLU A 138 -5.13 -13.15 -9.32
N ARG A 139 -4.38 -12.19 -8.75
CA ARG A 139 -2.92 -12.24 -8.64
C ARG A 139 -2.44 -13.30 -7.66
N TRP A 140 -3.09 -13.43 -6.50
CA TRP A 140 -2.70 -14.37 -5.45
C TRP A 140 -2.97 -15.81 -5.83
N THR A 141 -3.98 -16.05 -6.65
CA THR A 141 -4.35 -17.40 -7.09
C THR A 141 -3.86 -17.74 -8.48
N GLY A 142 -3.10 -16.84 -9.13
CA GLY A 142 -2.57 -17.05 -10.46
C GLY A 142 -3.65 -17.18 -11.55
N GLY A 143 -4.75 -16.44 -11.39
CA GLY A 143 -5.88 -16.47 -12.34
C GLY A 143 -6.75 -17.74 -12.27
N LEU A 144 -6.48 -18.64 -11.33
CA LEU A 144 -7.18 -19.91 -11.17
C LEU A 144 -8.51 -19.80 -10.40
N MET A 145 -8.91 -18.62 -9.95
CA MET A 145 -10.17 -18.44 -9.25
C MET A 145 -11.35 -18.32 -10.22
N THR A 146 -11.76 -19.43 -10.73
CA THR A 146 -13.16 -19.60 -11.08
C THR A 146 -13.92 -19.99 -9.81
N THR A 147 -15.15 -19.51 -9.64
CA THR A 147 -16.06 -19.87 -8.55
C THR A 147 -16.25 -21.40 -8.39
N ASP A 148 -15.80 -22.17 -9.35
CA ASP A 148 -15.85 -23.63 -9.37
C ASP A 148 -14.75 -24.30 -8.53
N LEU A 149 -13.60 -23.62 -8.30
CA LEU A 149 -12.51 -24.14 -7.46
C LEU A 149 -12.86 -24.20 -5.96
N MET A 150 -13.88 -23.46 -5.54
CA MET A 150 -14.37 -23.49 -4.16
C MET A 150 -15.34 -24.62 -3.87
N ARG A 151 -15.43 -25.61 -4.78
CA ARG A 151 -16.34 -26.76 -4.65
C ARG A 151 -15.55 -28.05 -4.42
N GLY A 152 -15.99 -28.85 -3.46
CA GLY A 152 -15.47 -30.19 -3.21
C GLY A 152 -14.02 -30.22 -2.70
N GLY A 153 -13.25 -31.26 -3.02
CA GLY A 153 -11.90 -31.50 -2.52
C GLY A 153 -10.84 -30.44 -2.88
N GLN A 154 -11.13 -29.56 -3.84
CA GLN A 154 -10.21 -28.47 -4.22
C GLN A 154 -10.41 -27.21 -3.35
N ALA A 155 -11.49 -27.15 -2.57
CA ALA A 155 -11.78 -25.99 -1.72
C ALA A 155 -10.71 -25.78 -0.64
N ALA A 156 -10.18 -26.86 -0.09
CA ALA A 156 -9.10 -26.81 0.89
C ALA A 156 -7.83 -26.16 0.34
N ASP A 157 -7.39 -26.62 -0.84
CA ASP A 157 -6.18 -26.10 -1.50
C ASP A 157 -6.34 -24.62 -1.92
N ALA A 158 -7.53 -24.28 -2.43
CA ALA A 158 -7.84 -22.92 -2.81
C ALA A 158 -7.82 -21.98 -1.59
N LEU A 159 -8.48 -22.39 -0.49
CA LEU A 159 -8.50 -21.61 0.75
C LEU A 159 -7.08 -21.46 1.33
N GLN A 160 -6.29 -22.53 1.35
CA GLN A 160 -4.91 -22.48 1.84
C GLN A 160 -4.03 -21.53 1.03
N LYS A 161 -4.21 -21.49 -0.30
CA LYS A 161 -3.53 -20.52 -1.17
C LYS A 161 -3.93 -19.08 -0.84
N ILE A 162 -5.22 -18.82 -0.62
CA ILE A 162 -5.71 -17.49 -0.24
C ILE A 162 -5.11 -17.07 1.12
N LEU A 163 -5.12 -17.95 2.10
CA LEU A 163 -4.55 -17.68 3.41
C LEU A 163 -3.05 -17.41 3.35
N SER A 164 -2.30 -18.22 2.59
CA SER A 164 -0.87 -18.00 2.36
C SER A 164 -0.59 -16.66 1.66
N ALA A 165 -1.38 -16.32 0.67
CA ALA A 165 -1.26 -15.04 -0.03
C ALA A 165 -1.59 -13.86 0.90
N TYR A 166 -2.56 -14.01 1.79
CA TYR A 166 -2.86 -13.01 2.80
C TYR A 166 -1.69 -12.75 3.75
N THR A 167 -0.99 -13.79 4.23
CA THR A 167 0.17 -13.58 5.11
C THR A 167 1.26 -12.77 4.43
N GLN A 168 1.52 -13.04 3.15
CA GLN A 168 2.50 -12.27 2.36
C GLN A 168 2.04 -10.83 2.17
N PHE A 169 0.76 -10.63 1.80
CA PHE A 169 0.18 -9.31 1.64
C PHE A 169 0.22 -8.50 2.94
N PHE A 170 -0.20 -9.11 4.06
CA PHE A 170 -0.17 -8.49 5.37
C PHE A 170 1.24 -8.02 5.74
N SER A 171 2.23 -8.91 5.59
CA SER A 171 3.63 -8.59 5.89
C SER A 171 4.17 -7.48 5.00
N GLN A 172 3.83 -7.46 3.72
CA GLN A 172 4.23 -6.39 2.79
C GLN A 172 3.58 -5.06 3.16
N VAL A 173 2.27 -5.03 3.43
CA VAL A 173 1.57 -3.80 3.83
C VAL A 173 2.13 -3.25 5.13
N VAL A 174 2.34 -4.10 6.14
CA VAL A 174 2.92 -3.67 7.43
C VAL A 174 4.34 -3.15 7.26
N SER A 175 5.19 -3.83 6.47
CA SER A 175 6.57 -3.37 6.22
C SER A 175 6.65 -2.05 5.47
N LEU A 176 5.66 -1.74 4.64
CA LEU A 176 5.55 -0.48 3.91
C LEU A 176 4.87 0.63 4.73
N THR A 177 4.34 0.32 5.91
CA THR A 177 3.67 1.31 6.77
C THR A 177 4.69 2.00 7.66
N THR A 178 5.23 3.13 7.22
CA THR A 178 6.28 3.88 7.91
C THR A 178 5.75 4.99 8.82
N THR A 179 4.50 5.41 8.64
CA THR A 179 3.89 6.55 9.35
C THR A 179 2.72 6.11 10.24
N GLU A 180 2.77 6.45 11.52
CA GLU A 180 1.69 6.17 12.49
C GLU A 180 0.33 6.77 12.05
N GLN A 181 0.36 7.92 11.37
CA GLN A 181 -0.84 8.63 10.94
C GLN A 181 -1.76 7.79 10.04
N HIS A 182 -1.20 6.93 9.21
CA HIS A 182 -1.97 6.11 8.26
C HIS A 182 -2.14 4.66 8.72
N GLN A 183 -1.45 4.29 9.79
CA GLN A 183 -1.49 2.93 10.34
C GLN A 183 -2.92 2.51 10.72
N GLY A 184 -3.70 3.39 11.34
CA GLY A 184 -5.08 3.09 11.72
C GLY A 184 -5.99 2.76 10.54
N MET A 185 -5.85 3.47 9.41
CA MET A 185 -6.61 3.20 8.19
C MET A 185 -6.23 1.85 7.57
N LEU A 186 -4.93 1.57 7.48
CA LEU A 186 -4.42 0.32 6.93
C LEU A 186 -4.81 -0.88 7.78
N LEU A 187 -4.65 -0.79 9.11
CA LEU A 187 -5.06 -1.84 10.03
C LEU A 187 -6.56 -2.07 10.02
N GLY A 188 -7.36 -1.00 9.86
CA GLY A 188 -8.81 -1.11 9.67
C GLY A 188 -9.18 -1.87 8.39
N GLY A 189 -8.50 -1.61 7.27
CA GLY A 189 -8.66 -2.33 6.01
C GLY A 189 -8.25 -3.80 6.13
N LEU A 190 -7.09 -4.08 6.71
CA LEU A 190 -6.60 -5.42 6.97
C LEU A 190 -7.53 -6.20 7.90
N GLY A 191 -8.09 -5.55 8.93
CA GLY A 191 -9.06 -6.16 9.84
C GLY A 191 -10.35 -6.60 9.12
N ARG A 192 -10.82 -5.82 8.12
CA ARG A 192 -11.97 -6.22 7.28
C ARG A 192 -11.64 -7.42 6.40
N ILE A 193 -10.42 -7.46 5.81
CA ILE A 193 -9.94 -8.62 5.06
C ILE A 193 -9.90 -9.85 5.97
N HIS A 194 -9.33 -9.73 7.17
CA HIS A 194 -9.32 -10.81 8.18
C HIS A 194 -10.72 -11.34 8.48
N THR A 195 -11.69 -10.45 8.67
CA THR A 195 -13.09 -10.84 8.94
C THR A 195 -13.67 -11.69 7.81
N GLU A 196 -13.44 -11.33 6.55
CA GLU A 196 -13.91 -12.10 5.41
C GLU A 196 -13.18 -13.45 5.26
N LEU A 197 -11.88 -13.49 5.54
CA LEU A 197 -11.13 -14.75 5.57
C LEU A 197 -11.63 -15.69 6.68
N THR A 198 -11.91 -15.15 7.86
CA THR A 198 -12.52 -15.92 8.97
C THR A 198 -13.87 -16.50 8.56
N ARG A 199 -14.70 -15.72 7.84
CA ARG A 199 -15.96 -16.22 7.29
C ARG A 199 -15.73 -17.40 6.34
N LEU A 200 -14.77 -17.28 5.41
CA LEU A 200 -14.45 -18.37 4.47
C LEU A 200 -13.94 -19.63 5.18
N VAL A 201 -13.11 -19.50 6.21
CA VAL A 201 -12.64 -20.66 7.01
C VAL A 201 -13.82 -21.34 7.72
N ARG A 202 -14.76 -20.58 8.27
CA ARG A 202 -15.97 -21.15 8.90
C ARG A 202 -16.90 -21.82 7.88
N GLU A 203 -17.09 -21.23 6.70
CA GLU A 203 -17.85 -21.85 5.62
C GLU A 203 -17.18 -23.17 5.15
N TYR A 204 -15.85 -23.20 5.07
CA TYR A 204 -15.12 -24.43 4.79
C TYR A 204 -15.36 -25.49 5.87
N ALA A 205 -15.30 -25.12 7.13
CA ALA A 205 -15.54 -26.01 8.25
C ALA A 205 -16.93 -26.67 8.16
N THR A 206 -17.97 -25.88 7.90
CA THR A 206 -19.35 -26.34 7.90
C THR A 206 -19.76 -27.05 6.63
N ASN A 207 -19.33 -26.57 5.46
CA ASN A 207 -19.85 -27.01 4.16
C ASN A 207 -19.00 -28.10 3.49
N VAL A 208 -17.72 -28.17 3.80
CA VAL A 208 -16.79 -29.10 3.16
C VAL A 208 -16.19 -30.08 4.15
N TYR A 209 -15.51 -29.58 5.18
CA TYR A 209 -14.78 -30.42 6.12
C TYR A 209 -15.70 -31.32 6.94
N ALA A 210 -16.84 -30.80 7.40
CA ALA A 210 -17.83 -31.60 8.13
C ALA A 210 -18.39 -32.77 7.31
N THR A 211 -18.39 -32.64 5.96
CA THR A 211 -19.00 -33.65 5.08
C THR A 211 -17.98 -34.68 4.57
N HIS A 212 -16.76 -34.24 4.27
CA HIS A 212 -15.78 -35.06 3.54
C HIS A 212 -14.57 -35.44 4.37
N GLN A 213 -14.20 -34.62 5.39
CA GLN A 213 -13.00 -34.75 6.22
C GLN A 213 -11.69 -34.92 5.41
N ASP A 214 -11.74 -34.66 4.11
CA ASP A 214 -10.60 -34.70 3.21
C ASP A 214 -9.88 -33.34 3.22
N GLY A 215 -8.61 -33.34 3.60
CA GLY A 215 -7.77 -32.15 3.62
C GLY A 215 -7.44 -31.64 5.03
N PRO A 216 -6.72 -30.50 5.15
CA PRO A 216 -6.35 -29.92 6.42
C PRO A 216 -7.59 -29.49 7.20
N SER A 217 -7.58 -29.71 8.52
CA SER A 217 -8.67 -29.23 9.36
C SER A 217 -8.72 -27.69 9.39
N PRO A 218 -9.88 -27.08 9.60
CA PRO A 218 -10.00 -25.63 9.79
C PRO A 218 -9.08 -25.10 10.88
N ARG A 219 -8.93 -25.89 11.96
CA ARG A 219 -8.00 -25.60 13.05
C ARG A 219 -6.56 -25.59 12.58
N ASP A 220 -6.12 -26.59 11.80
CA ASP A 220 -4.74 -26.67 11.31
C ASP A 220 -4.40 -25.51 10.37
N MET A 221 -5.37 -25.06 9.55
CA MET A 221 -5.23 -23.85 8.74
C MET A 221 -4.97 -22.62 9.61
N CYS A 222 -5.75 -22.42 10.67
CA CYS A 222 -5.59 -21.29 11.58
C CYS A 222 -4.26 -21.36 12.37
N VAL A 223 -3.86 -22.55 12.82
CA VAL A 223 -2.58 -22.79 13.49
C VAL A 223 -1.40 -22.46 12.54
N SER A 224 -1.51 -22.85 11.27
CA SER A 224 -0.50 -22.51 10.26
C SER A 224 -0.39 -21.01 10.05
N MET A 225 -1.51 -20.30 9.98
CA MET A 225 -1.55 -18.84 9.89
C MET A 225 -0.91 -18.16 11.09
N HIS A 226 -1.27 -18.61 12.29
CA HIS A 226 -0.66 -18.14 13.53
C HIS A 226 0.87 -18.35 13.52
N ALA A 227 1.35 -19.54 13.16
CA ALA A 227 2.77 -19.86 13.14
C ALA A 227 3.56 -18.95 12.17
N VAL A 228 3.04 -18.73 10.95
CA VAL A 228 3.69 -17.89 9.95
C VAL A 228 3.75 -16.43 10.39
N LEU A 229 2.66 -15.88 10.93
CA LEU A 229 2.62 -14.50 11.40
C LEU A 229 3.47 -14.29 12.65
N SER A 230 3.48 -15.23 13.60
CA SER A 230 4.30 -15.17 14.82
C SER A 230 5.79 -15.29 14.57
N ALA A 231 6.22 -15.81 13.42
CA ALA A 231 7.63 -15.87 13.05
C ALA A 231 8.23 -14.48 12.76
N THR A 232 7.39 -13.45 12.62
CA THR A 232 7.81 -12.08 12.33
C THR A 232 7.77 -11.23 13.61
N PRO A 233 8.86 -10.54 14.00
CA PRO A 233 9.01 -9.91 15.33
C PRO A 233 8.32 -8.54 15.46
N TYR A 234 7.32 -8.23 14.64
CA TYR A 234 6.59 -6.97 14.72
C TYR A 234 5.30 -7.08 15.54
N ASP A 235 5.03 -6.14 16.43
CA ASP A 235 3.84 -6.14 17.29
C ASP A 235 2.51 -6.31 16.53
N THR A 236 2.41 -5.70 15.35
CA THR A 236 1.25 -5.84 14.47
C THR A 236 1.04 -7.28 13.99
N HIS A 237 2.10 -8.01 13.72
CA HIS A 237 2.03 -9.42 13.33
C HIS A 237 1.62 -10.30 14.50
N VAL A 238 2.16 -10.02 15.70
CA VAL A 238 1.79 -10.73 16.93
C VAL A 238 0.30 -10.55 17.24
N HIS A 239 -0.21 -9.33 17.09
CA HIS A 239 -1.63 -9.05 17.29
C HIS A 239 -2.53 -9.77 16.26
N GLU A 240 -2.15 -9.79 15.00
CA GLU A 240 -2.88 -10.51 13.96
C GLU A 240 -2.80 -12.03 14.16
N ALA A 241 -1.63 -12.56 14.54
CA ALA A 241 -1.43 -13.96 14.88
C ALA A 241 -2.33 -14.42 16.03
N ALA A 242 -2.49 -13.57 17.07
CA ALA A 242 -3.36 -13.88 18.20
C ALA A 242 -4.82 -14.12 17.78
N LYS A 243 -5.35 -13.33 16.83
CA LYS A 243 -6.69 -13.54 16.29
C LYS A 243 -6.86 -14.90 15.62
N TRP A 244 -5.84 -15.36 14.90
CA TRP A 244 -5.84 -16.68 14.28
C TRP A 244 -5.74 -17.80 15.30
N ALA A 245 -5.02 -17.61 16.41
CA ALA A 245 -5.00 -18.53 17.53
C ALA A 245 -6.36 -18.65 18.20
N GLU A 246 -7.02 -17.54 18.49
CA GLU A 246 -8.39 -17.51 19.05
C GLU A 246 -9.39 -18.24 18.15
N LEU A 247 -9.28 -18.05 16.83
CA LEU A 247 -10.13 -18.78 15.87
C LEU A 247 -9.84 -20.27 15.88
N ALA A 248 -8.57 -20.71 15.97
CA ALA A 248 -8.19 -22.12 16.08
C ALA A 248 -8.77 -22.77 17.34
N ASP A 249 -8.76 -22.06 18.47
CA ASP A 249 -9.31 -22.54 19.73
C ASP A 249 -10.84 -22.68 19.69
N SER A 250 -11.52 -21.80 18.94
CA SER A 250 -12.97 -21.93 18.75
C SER A 250 -13.37 -23.23 18.04
N PHE A 251 -12.59 -23.69 17.06
CA PHE A 251 -12.84 -24.98 16.40
C PHE A 251 -12.53 -26.18 17.29
N SER A 252 -11.65 -26.03 18.30
CA SER A 252 -11.37 -27.11 19.26
C SER A 252 -12.53 -27.34 20.23
N SER A 253 -13.23 -26.28 20.61
CA SER A 253 -14.37 -26.36 21.53
C SER A 253 -15.65 -26.91 20.86
N GLU A 254 -15.83 -26.65 19.56
CA GLU A 254 -16.99 -27.14 18.80
C GLU A 254 -16.93 -28.66 18.54
N THR A 255 -15.71 -29.26 18.51
CA THR A 255 -15.54 -30.72 18.30
C THR A 255 -15.74 -31.55 19.58
N GLN A 256 -15.91 -30.93 20.75
CA GLN A 256 -16.09 -31.61 22.03
C GLN A 256 -17.57 -31.67 22.50
N ASN A 257 -18.46 -31.01 21.80
CA ASN A 257 -19.92 -31.06 22.07
C ASN A 257 -20.65 -31.87 20.99
#